data_6c71ea7b2aaccd2941252509c7516c81
#
_entry.id   6c71ea7b2aaccd2941252509c7516c81
#
_cell.length_a   1.000
_cell.length_b   1.000
_cell.length_c   1.000
_cell.angle_alpha   90.00
_cell.angle_beta   90.00
_cell.angle_gamma   90.00
#
_symmetry.space_group_name_H-M   'P 1'
#
loop_
_entity.id
_entity.type
_entity.pdbx_description
1 polymer ?
#
loop_
_entity_poly.entity_id
_entity_poly.type
_entity_poly.pdbx_seq_one_letter_code
_entity_poly.pdbx_strand_id
1 'polypeptide(L)'
;MLDYGYPQNSDITLMKSLIRLGKATEEQTEDESTITSQITGAIDWRREGITYRKNEMFIDTLESVNLLISNTGAVLRSEVIGKIVMKAYLTGMPECRFGLNDKLLISNEKKAKGVRRGKGTGVEIDDCSFHRCVRLGRFDQDRTITFIPPDGEFELMKYRVTENINLPFRILPVYEEISGTTLKINIKLIANFSKQVAAQNEELKIPVPPNTANVMPKVASGTATYNSADQTIDWVLRKLTGGMEVTFAGTVSYTHLRAHETDQYL
;
A
#
# COMPACT_ATOMS: atom_id res chain seq x y z
N MET A 1 26.60 -7.15 -24.66
CA MET A 1 27.98 -6.92 -24.23
C MET A 1 28.90 -7.54 -25.24
N LEU A 2 29.89 -6.81 -25.63
CA LEU A 2 30.91 -7.24 -26.58
C LEU A 2 32.22 -7.41 -25.81
N ASP A 3 32.92 -8.52 -26.04
CA ASP A 3 34.24 -8.74 -25.55
C ASP A 3 35.13 -9.11 -26.73
N TYR A 4 36.24 -8.41 -26.89
CA TYR A 4 37.09 -8.46 -28.09
C TYR A 4 36.36 -8.32 -29.44
N GLY A 5 35.21 -7.59 -29.45
CA GLY A 5 34.37 -7.37 -30.62
C GLY A 5 33.36 -8.47 -30.91
N TYR A 6 33.29 -9.52 -30.08
CA TYR A 6 32.31 -10.60 -30.23
C TYR A 6 31.19 -10.47 -29.22
N PRO A 7 29.92 -10.67 -29.64
CA PRO A 7 28.80 -10.70 -28.71
C PRO A 7 28.88 -11.92 -27.79
N GLN A 8 28.99 -11.66 -26.48
CA GLN A 8 29.09 -12.71 -25.48
C GLN A 8 27.71 -13.17 -25.00
N ASN A 9 26.71 -12.30 -25.07
CA ASN A 9 25.35 -12.62 -24.72
C ASN A 9 24.37 -11.76 -25.51
N SER A 10 23.29 -12.35 -26.03
CA SER A 10 22.21 -11.70 -26.76
C SER A 10 20.86 -11.78 -26.04
N ASP A 11 20.80 -12.35 -24.83
CA ASP A 11 19.58 -12.39 -24.04
C ASP A 11 19.21 -10.99 -23.56
N ILE A 12 18.05 -10.51 -24.00
CA ILE A 12 17.55 -9.16 -23.69
C ILE A 12 17.27 -9.01 -22.19
N THR A 13 16.85 -10.06 -21.52
CA THR A 13 16.53 -10.04 -20.08
C THR A 13 17.79 -9.89 -19.27
N LEU A 14 18.82 -10.64 -19.59
CA LEU A 14 20.12 -10.55 -18.96
C LEU A 14 20.79 -9.19 -19.25
N MET A 15 20.71 -8.68 -20.48
CA MET A 15 21.26 -7.37 -20.82
C MET A 15 20.56 -6.23 -20.07
N LYS A 16 19.23 -6.30 -19.88
CA LYS A 16 18.49 -5.32 -19.09
C LYS A 16 18.92 -5.31 -17.63
N SER A 17 19.23 -6.45 -17.05
CA SER A 17 19.71 -6.53 -15.65
C SER A 17 21.11 -5.93 -15.46
N LEU A 18 21.92 -5.90 -16.53
CA LEU A 18 23.27 -5.35 -16.51
C LEU A 18 23.34 -3.85 -16.87
N ILE A 19 22.24 -3.27 -17.38
CA ILE A 19 22.15 -1.85 -17.72
C ILE A 19 21.68 -1.08 -16.48
N ARG A 20 22.58 -0.35 -15.85
CA ARG A 20 22.28 0.61 -14.79
C ARG A 20 21.80 1.91 -15.43
N LEU A 21 20.50 2.14 -15.42
CA LEU A 21 19.88 3.41 -15.86
C LEU A 21 19.68 4.31 -14.63
N GLY A 22 20.42 5.41 -14.56
CA GLY A 22 20.19 6.48 -13.62
C GLY A 22 21.19 6.60 -12.47
N LYS A 23 21.11 7.71 -11.76
CA LYS A 23 21.97 8.05 -10.63
C LYS A 23 21.98 6.93 -9.61
N ALA A 24 23.15 6.45 -9.24
CA ALA A 24 23.35 5.53 -8.13
C ALA A 24 22.78 6.18 -6.86
N THR A 25 21.59 5.75 -6.45
CA THR A 25 21.23 5.81 -5.04
C THR A 25 22.03 4.70 -4.38
N GLU A 26 22.90 5.05 -3.48
CA GLU A 26 23.64 4.13 -2.65
C GLU A 26 22.65 3.17 -2.02
N GLU A 27 22.87 1.88 -2.18
CA GLU A 27 22.15 0.69 -1.70
C GLU A 27 21.47 -0.12 -2.80
N GLN A 28 22.30 -0.76 -3.60
CA GLN A 28 22.10 -2.13 -4.10
C GLN A 28 23.34 -2.51 -4.91
N THR A 29 24.40 -2.86 -4.21
CA THR A 29 25.39 -3.78 -4.76
C THR A 29 24.67 -5.11 -4.89
N GLU A 30 24.10 -5.38 -6.07
CA GLU A 30 23.76 -6.77 -6.40
C GLU A 30 25.07 -7.55 -6.31
N ASP A 31 25.14 -8.44 -5.33
CA ASP A 31 26.30 -9.28 -5.11
C ASP A 31 26.65 -10.02 -6.40
N GLU A 32 27.92 -10.09 -6.75
CA GLU A 32 28.44 -10.85 -7.88
C GLU A 32 27.94 -12.30 -7.88
N SER A 33 27.58 -12.84 -6.68
CA SER A 33 26.93 -14.12 -6.46
C SER A 33 25.60 -14.25 -7.18
N THR A 34 24.81 -13.16 -7.27
CA THR A 34 23.48 -13.16 -7.94
C THR A 34 23.62 -13.34 -9.45
N ILE A 35 24.61 -12.69 -10.06
CA ILE A 35 24.89 -12.79 -11.49
C ILE A 35 25.42 -14.20 -11.82
N THR A 36 26.29 -14.72 -10.98
CA THR A 36 26.87 -16.07 -11.16
C THR A 36 25.82 -17.15 -11.03
N SER A 37 24.88 -17.06 -10.08
CA SER A 37 23.83 -18.03 -9.89
C SER A 37 22.79 -18.01 -11.02
N GLN A 38 22.52 -16.86 -11.63
CA GLN A 38 21.67 -16.75 -12.81
C GLN A 38 22.30 -17.45 -14.05
N ILE A 39 23.62 -17.40 -14.17
CA ILE A 39 24.37 -18.02 -15.28
C ILE A 39 24.52 -19.53 -15.07
N THR A 40 24.76 -19.97 -13.84
CA THR A 40 25.03 -21.39 -13.51
C THR A 40 23.75 -22.18 -13.19
N GLY A 41 22.63 -21.49 -12.97
CA GLY A 41 21.38 -22.11 -12.51
C GLY A 41 21.43 -22.58 -11.04
N ALA A 42 22.49 -22.29 -10.32
CA ALA A 42 22.61 -22.64 -8.91
C ALA A 42 21.70 -21.75 -8.05
N ILE A 43 20.98 -22.37 -7.13
CA ILE A 43 20.08 -21.66 -6.19
C ILE A 43 20.90 -21.31 -4.96
N ASP A 44 21.10 -20.02 -4.72
CA ASP A 44 21.90 -19.50 -3.58
C ASP A 44 21.02 -19.06 -2.38
N TRP A 45 19.73 -18.78 -2.61
CA TRP A 45 18.80 -18.33 -1.57
C TRP A 45 18.22 -19.44 -0.70
N ARG A 46 18.45 -20.73 -1.04
CA ARG A 46 18.00 -21.87 -0.26
C ARG A 46 19.07 -22.96 -0.24
N ARG A 47 19.42 -23.42 0.95
CA ARG A 47 20.39 -24.52 1.14
C ARG A 47 19.73 -25.85 0.84
N GLU A 48 20.50 -26.77 0.29
CA GLU A 48 20.09 -28.17 0.15
C GLU A 48 20.08 -28.89 1.51
N GLY A 49 19.30 -29.97 1.62
CA GLY A 49 19.28 -30.82 2.81
C GLY A 49 18.44 -30.29 3.96
N ILE A 50 17.66 -29.22 3.78
CA ILE A 50 16.74 -28.73 4.81
C ILE A 50 15.66 -29.78 5.07
N THR A 51 15.42 -30.12 6.35
CA THR A 51 14.41 -31.09 6.76
C THR A 51 13.58 -30.52 7.90
N TYR A 52 12.25 -30.62 7.77
CA TYR A 52 11.29 -30.28 8.81
C TYR A 52 10.44 -31.48 9.19
N ARG A 53 10.12 -31.62 10.47
CA ARG A 53 9.20 -32.66 10.95
C ARG A 53 7.78 -32.47 10.37
N LYS A 54 7.37 -31.22 10.12
CA LYS A 54 6.10 -30.85 9.53
C LYS A 54 6.33 -29.72 8.54
N ASN A 55 5.86 -29.91 7.33
CA ASN A 55 5.92 -28.87 6.31
C ASN A 55 4.80 -27.87 6.53
N GLU A 56 5.15 -26.61 6.72
CA GLU A 56 4.20 -25.52 6.95
C GLU A 56 4.55 -24.33 6.07
N MET A 57 3.52 -23.65 5.58
CA MET A 57 3.63 -22.46 4.75
C MET A 57 2.52 -21.49 5.12
N PHE A 58 2.88 -20.23 5.35
CA PHE A 58 1.96 -19.14 5.65
C PHE A 58 2.17 -18.01 4.66
N ILE A 59 1.08 -17.35 4.29
CA ILE A 59 1.11 -16.20 3.39
C ILE A 59 0.30 -15.09 4.05
N ASP A 60 0.95 -13.95 4.25
CA ASP A 60 0.36 -12.73 4.78
C ASP A 60 0.35 -11.65 3.70
N THR A 61 -0.80 -11.04 3.46
CA THR A 61 -0.92 -9.87 2.57
C THR A 61 -1.06 -8.63 3.45
N LEU A 62 -0.12 -7.71 3.31
CA LEU A 62 -0.06 -6.46 4.04
C LEU A 62 -0.28 -5.31 3.06
N GLU A 63 -1.37 -4.55 3.24
CA GLU A 63 -1.71 -3.42 2.38
C GLU A 63 -1.79 -2.12 3.19
N SER A 64 -1.24 -1.07 2.62
CA SER A 64 -1.36 0.30 3.13
C SER A 64 -2.08 1.16 2.11
N VAL A 65 -3.10 1.88 2.55
CA VAL A 65 -3.88 2.80 1.71
C VAL A 65 -3.48 4.23 2.04
N ASN A 66 -2.99 4.95 1.04
CA ASN A 66 -2.73 6.39 1.11
C ASN A 66 -3.81 7.12 0.33
N LEU A 67 -4.45 8.09 0.96
CA LEU A 67 -5.57 8.82 0.39
C LEU A 67 -5.42 10.31 0.65
N LEU A 68 -5.59 11.11 -0.40
CA LEU A 68 -5.72 12.55 -0.32
C LEU A 68 -7.08 12.95 -0.89
N ILE A 69 -7.86 13.67 -0.08
CA ILE A 69 -9.21 14.13 -0.42
C ILE A 69 -9.20 15.67 -0.35
N SER A 70 -9.88 16.31 -1.31
CA SER A 70 -10.12 17.76 -1.28
C SER A 70 -11.13 18.13 -0.19
N ASN A 71 -11.22 19.41 0.15
CA ASN A 71 -12.26 19.97 1.03
C ASN A 71 -13.69 19.71 0.53
N THR A 72 -13.87 19.53 -0.79
CA THR A 72 -15.16 19.19 -1.41
C THR A 72 -15.49 17.70 -1.36
N GLY A 73 -14.60 16.86 -0.80
CA GLY A 73 -14.76 15.40 -0.72
C GLY A 73 -14.34 14.65 -2.00
N ALA A 74 -13.76 15.34 -2.99
CA ALA A 74 -13.21 14.70 -4.17
C ALA A 74 -11.87 14.03 -3.86
N VAL A 75 -11.68 12.79 -4.33
CA VAL A 75 -10.41 12.08 -4.20
C VAL A 75 -9.40 12.69 -5.14
N LEU A 76 -8.32 13.28 -4.61
CA LEU A 76 -7.24 13.87 -5.37
C LEU A 76 -6.15 12.84 -5.69
N ARG A 77 -5.87 11.96 -4.73
CA ARG A 77 -4.91 10.87 -4.88
C ARG A 77 -5.36 9.69 -4.02
N SER A 78 -5.31 8.53 -4.61
CA SER A 78 -5.48 7.26 -3.88
C SER A 78 -4.41 6.29 -4.34
N GLU A 79 -3.82 5.57 -3.41
CA GLU A 79 -2.74 4.63 -3.68
C GLU A 79 -2.78 3.51 -2.64
N VAL A 80 -2.71 2.28 -3.10
CA VAL A 80 -2.51 1.10 -2.27
C VAL A 80 -1.12 0.55 -2.54
N ILE A 81 -0.33 0.41 -1.50
CA ILE A 81 0.96 -0.27 -1.53
C ILE A 81 0.81 -1.57 -0.78
N GLY A 82 0.95 -2.68 -1.50
CA GLY A 82 0.81 -4.02 -0.96
C GLY A 82 2.12 -4.78 -0.99
N LYS A 83 2.28 -5.67 -0.02
CA LYS A 83 3.34 -6.67 -0.01
C LYS A 83 2.79 -8.03 0.43
N ILE A 84 3.27 -9.07 -0.21
CA ILE A 84 2.99 -10.46 0.14
C ILE A 84 4.22 -11.00 0.85
N VAL A 85 4.07 -11.33 2.11
CA VAL A 85 5.09 -11.94 2.96
C VAL A 85 4.79 -13.42 3.11
N MET A 86 5.77 -14.26 2.86
CA MET A 86 5.67 -15.69 2.95
C MET A 86 6.58 -16.23 4.04
N LYS A 87 6.06 -17.18 4.83
CA LYS A 87 6.84 -17.97 5.79
C LYS A 87 6.81 -19.43 5.31
N ALA A 88 7.97 -19.95 4.94
CA ALA A 88 8.10 -21.28 4.36
C ALA A 88 9.03 -22.15 5.18
N TYR A 89 8.47 -23.16 5.82
CA TYR A 89 9.18 -24.20 6.58
C TYR A 89 8.94 -25.53 5.86
N LEU A 90 9.66 -25.75 4.77
CA LEU A 90 9.43 -26.88 3.86
C LEU A 90 10.70 -27.71 3.73
N THR A 91 10.54 -29.03 3.61
CA THR A 91 11.64 -29.97 3.44
C THR A 91 12.14 -29.99 1.98
N GLY A 92 13.45 -30.03 1.80
CA GLY A 92 14.09 -30.16 0.50
C GLY A 92 14.00 -28.87 -0.35
N MET A 93 13.85 -29.03 -1.67
CA MET A 93 13.75 -27.96 -2.68
C MET A 93 12.36 -27.96 -3.33
N PRO A 94 11.30 -27.59 -2.60
CA PRO A 94 9.94 -27.65 -3.11
C PRO A 94 9.70 -26.55 -4.15
N GLU A 95 9.10 -26.90 -5.27
CA GLU A 95 8.58 -25.94 -6.22
C GLU A 95 7.17 -25.52 -5.80
N CYS A 96 7.01 -24.25 -5.49
CA CYS A 96 5.72 -23.66 -5.13
C CYS A 96 5.13 -22.93 -6.33
N ARG A 97 3.78 -22.93 -6.41
CA ARG A 97 3.02 -22.17 -7.39
C ARG A 97 2.04 -21.26 -6.67
N PHE A 98 2.01 -20.00 -7.09
CA PHE A 98 1.11 -19.00 -6.54
C PHE A 98 0.38 -18.31 -7.68
N GLY A 99 -0.95 -18.37 -7.65
CA GLY A 99 -1.84 -17.69 -8.60
C GLY A 99 -2.47 -16.46 -7.98
N LEU A 100 -2.40 -15.34 -8.67
CA LEU A 100 -3.14 -14.13 -8.34
C LEU A 100 -4.49 -14.15 -9.05
N ASN A 101 -5.57 -13.93 -8.30
CA ASN A 101 -6.92 -13.85 -8.87
C ASN A 101 -7.19 -12.49 -9.54
N ASP A 102 -6.17 -11.68 -9.72
CA ASP A 102 -6.26 -10.34 -10.28
C ASP A 102 -5.81 -10.30 -11.74
N LYS A 103 -6.45 -9.43 -12.51
CA LYS A 103 -6.03 -9.14 -13.87
C LYS A 103 -4.82 -8.21 -13.81
N LEU A 104 -3.65 -8.74 -13.59
CA LEU A 104 -2.40 -8.04 -13.84
C LEU A 104 -2.35 -7.72 -15.33
N LEU A 105 -2.72 -6.50 -15.69
CA LEU A 105 -2.52 -6.02 -17.04
C LEU A 105 -1.04 -5.64 -17.22
N ILE A 106 -0.20 -6.64 -17.43
CA ILE A 106 1.06 -6.39 -18.14
C ILE A 106 0.66 -6.19 -19.59
N SER A 107 0.16 -5.01 -19.92
CA SER A 107 -0.20 -4.71 -21.29
C SER A 107 0.50 -3.48 -21.81
N ASN A 108 1.55 -3.69 -22.54
CA ASN A 108 1.90 -2.81 -23.64
C ASN A 108 1.40 -3.30 -25.01
N GLU A 109 0.65 -4.40 -25.13
CA GLU A 109 0.35 -4.96 -26.45
C GLU A 109 -1.14 -5.06 -26.86
N LYS A 110 -2.10 -4.61 -26.08
CA LYS A 110 -3.52 -4.72 -26.50
C LYS A 110 -4.29 -3.40 -26.60
N LYS A 111 -3.64 -2.31 -27.04
CA LYS A 111 -4.36 -1.16 -27.59
C LYS A 111 -4.91 -1.36 -29.00
N ALA A 112 -4.79 -2.55 -29.58
CA ALA A 112 -5.12 -2.79 -30.97
C ALA A 112 -6.11 -3.91 -31.19
N LYS A 113 -7.25 -3.97 -30.49
CA LYS A 113 -8.48 -4.61 -31.02
C LYS A 113 -9.60 -4.44 -29.99
N GLY A 114 -10.68 -3.74 -30.41
CA GLY A 114 -11.86 -3.44 -29.62
C GLY A 114 -12.61 -4.67 -29.09
N VAL A 115 -12.14 -5.22 -28.01
CA VAL A 115 -12.87 -6.25 -27.25
C VAL A 115 -13.56 -5.54 -26.11
N ARG A 116 -14.89 -5.60 -26.10
CA ARG A 116 -15.78 -5.11 -25.04
C ARG A 116 -15.24 -5.56 -23.68
N ARG A 117 -14.98 -4.58 -22.80
CA ARG A 117 -14.65 -4.79 -21.38
C ARG A 117 -15.75 -5.64 -20.75
N GLY A 118 -15.50 -6.91 -20.56
CA GLY A 118 -16.28 -7.72 -19.62
C GLY A 118 -16.10 -7.12 -18.23
N LYS A 119 -17.23 -6.90 -17.54
CA LYS A 119 -17.33 -6.41 -16.15
C LYS A 119 -16.69 -7.45 -15.22
N GLY A 120 -15.36 -7.52 -15.17
CA GLY A 120 -14.61 -8.35 -14.23
C GLY A 120 -14.14 -7.46 -13.08
N THR A 121 -14.52 -7.80 -11.88
CA THR A 121 -14.10 -7.20 -10.61
C THR A 121 -12.62 -7.53 -10.30
N GLY A 122 -11.70 -7.26 -11.19
CA GLY A 122 -10.26 -7.45 -10.96
C GLY A 122 -9.60 -6.12 -10.61
N VAL A 123 -8.68 -6.13 -9.68
CA VAL A 123 -7.82 -5.00 -9.33
C VAL A 123 -6.75 -4.89 -10.41
N GLU A 124 -6.51 -3.68 -10.89
CA GLU A 124 -5.47 -3.38 -11.87
C GLU A 124 -4.22 -2.99 -11.10
N ILE A 125 -3.18 -3.83 -11.19
CA ILE A 125 -1.88 -3.56 -10.56
C ILE A 125 -1.04 -2.73 -11.53
N ASP A 126 -0.62 -1.53 -11.10
CA ASP A 126 0.17 -0.62 -11.93
C ASP A 126 1.63 -1.04 -11.99
N ASP A 127 2.16 -1.50 -10.86
CA ASP A 127 3.56 -1.86 -10.70
C ASP A 127 3.71 -3.02 -9.73
N CYS A 128 4.60 -3.95 -10.05
CA CYS A 128 4.91 -5.06 -9.17
C CYS A 128 6.39 -5.46 -9.27
N SER A 129 6.94 -5.86 -8.15
CA SER A 129 8.28 -6.43 -8.03
C SER A 129 8.21 -7.76 -7.29
N PHE A 130 9.04 -8.70 -7.72
CA PHE A 130 9.08 -10.04 -7.17
C PHE A 130 10.44 -10.34 -6.54
N HIS A 131 10.41 -11.20 -5.53
CA HIS A 131 11.64 -11.76 -5.00
C HIS A 131 12.42 -12.52 -6.09
N ARG A 132 13.75 -12.51 -6.04
CA ARG A 132 14.62 -13.17 -7.02
C ARG A 132 14.36 -14.68 -7.22
N CYS A 133 13.72 -15.34 -6.25
CA CYS A 133 13.36 -16.75 -6.39
C CYS A 133 12.22 -17.01 -7.39
N VAL A 134 11.50 -15.97 -7.82
CA VAL A 134 10.33 -16.10 -8.71
C VAL A 134 10.76 -16.27 -10.16
N ARG A 135 10.18 -17.26 -10.81
CA ARG A 135 10.34 -17.52 -12.25
C ARG A 135 9.10 -17.03 -12.99
N LEU A 136 9.29 -16.02 -13.85
CA LEU A 136 8.21 -15.36 -14.59
C LEU A 136 7.90 -16.01 -15.96
N GLY A 137 8.63 -17.02 -16.37
CA GLY A 137 8.56 -17.58 -17.72
C GLY A 137 7.19 -18.11 -18.18
N ARG A 138 6.24 -18.35 -17.26
CA ARG A 138 4.85 -18.74 -17.58
C ARG A 138 3.82 -17.72 -17.11
N PHE A 139 4.26 -16.62 -16.53
CA PHE A 139 3.38 -15.62 -15.93
C PHE A 139 2.42 -14.97 -16.94
N ASP A 140 2.88 -14.76 -18.18
CA ASP A 140 2.07 -14.16 -19.23
C ASP A 140 0.93 -15.07 -19.72
N GLN A 141 1.10 -16.40 -19.58
CA GLN A 141 0.12 -17.37 -20.06
C GLN A 141 -0.92 -17.74 -19.00
N ASP A 142 -0.46 -18.11 -17.79
CA ASP A 142 -1.30 -18.71 -16.75
C ASP A 142 -1.52 -17.81 -15.55
N ARG A 143 -0.88 -16.63 -15.51
CA ARG A 143 -0.86 -15.70 -14.36
C ARG A 143 -0.45 -16.36 -13.05
N THR A 144 0.35 -17.38 -13.16
CA THR A 144 0.88 -18.15 -12.05
C THR A 144 2.38 -17.93 -11.98
N ILE A 145 2.87 -17.54 -10.81
CA ILE A 145 4.29 -17.52 -10.53
C ILE A 145 4.73 -18.85 -9.97
N THR A 146 5.90 -19.30 -10.38
CA THR A 146 6.55 -20.51 -9.85
C THR A 146 7.86 -20.13 -9.22
N PHE A 147 8.19 -20.73 -8.07
CA PHE A 147 9.39 -20.39 -7.32
C PHE A 147 9.78 -21.50 -6.35
N ILE A 148 11.05 -21.53 -6.00
CA ILE A 148 11.56 -22.32 -4.87
C ILE A 148 11.75 -21.32 -3.73
N PRO A 149 10.95 -21.39 -2.64
CA PRO A 149 10.98 -20.38 -1.60
C PRO A 149 12.30 -20.42 -0.82
N PRO A 150 12.84 -19.28 -0.41
CA PRO A 150 13.82 -19.22 0.68
C PRO A 150 13.29 -19.93 1.92
N ASP A 151 14.18 -20.33 2.81
CA ASP A 151 13.79 -20.89 4.10
C ASP A 151 13.47 -19.79 5.10
N GLY A 152 12.34 -19.93 5.81
CA GLY A 152 11.87 -18.94 6.77
C GLY A 152 10.97 -17.86 6.16
N GLU A 153 11.06 -16.63 6.68
CA GLU A 153 10.24 -15.49 6.27
C GLU A 153 10.93 -14.65 5.19
N PHE A 154 10.21 -14.35 4.13
CA PHE A 154 10.68 -13.49 3.06
C PHE A 154 9.53 -12.74 2.39
N GLU A 155 9.85 -11.66 1.70
CA GLU A 155 8.91 -10.89 0.91
C GLU A 155 8.86 -11.46 -0.50
N LEU A 156 7.73 -12.08 -0.87
CA LEU A 156 7.54 -12.73 -2.17
C LEU A 156 7.30 -11.70 -3.28
N MET A 157 6.47 -10.69 -2.98
CA MET A 157 6.02 -9.71 -3.97
C MET A 157 5.68 -8.38 -3.29
N LYS A 158 5.99 -7.27 -3.96
CA LYS A 158 5.43 -5.93 -3.71
C LYS A 158 4.59 -5.50 -4.89
N TYR A 159 3.55 -4.73 -4.65
CA TYR A 159 2.72 -4.18 -5.71
C TYR A 159 2.13 -2.83 -5.32
N ARG A 160 1.74 -2.08 -6.33
CA ARG A 160 1.08 -0.78 -6.20
C ARG A 160 -0.16 -0.74 -7.07
N VAL A 161 -1.22 -0.15 -6.53
CA VAL A 161 -2.51 0.04 -7.21
C VAL A 161 -2.94 1.49 -7.02
N THR A 162 -3.32 2.16 -8.10
CA THR A 162 -3.81 3.55 -8.07
C THR A 162 -5.23 3.69 -8.59
N GLU A 163 -5.73 2.70 -9.33
CA GLU A 163 -7.08 2.74 -9.90
C GLU A 163 -8.04 1.76 -9.22
N ASN A 164 -9.33 2.11 -9.23
CA ASN A 164 -10.41 1.26 -8.73
C ASN A 164 -10.28 0.82 -7.27
N ILE A 165 -9.70 1.68 -6.42
CA ILE A 165 -9.49 1.40 -5.00
C ILE A 165 -10.81 1.54 -4.25
N ASN A 166 -11.21 0.50 -3.53
CA ASN A 166 -12.32 0.56 -2.58
C ASN A 166 -11.83 1.17 -1.27
N LEU A 167 -12.21 2.42 -1.04
CA LEU A 167 -11.80 3.14 0.17
C LEU A 167 -12.47 2.56 1.41
N PRO A 168 -11.69 2.10 2.41
CA PRO A 168 -12.24 1.51 3.63
C PRO A 168 -12.99 2.52 4.50
N PHE A 169 -12.61 3.79 4.41
CA PHE A 169 -13.22 4.87 5.17
C PHE A 169 -13.66 6.03 4.29
N ARG A 170 -14.74 6.66 4.69
CA ARG A 170 -15.19 7.93 4.13
C ARG A 170 -15.30 8.95 5.27
N ILE A 171 -14.64 10.07 5.12
CA ILE A 171 -14.64 11.17 6.08
C ILE A 171 -15.38 12.35 5.46
N LEU A 172 -16.34 12.88 6.20
CA LEU A 172 -17.14 14.05 5.80
C LEU A 172 -16.96 15.13 6.86
N PRO A 173 -16.00 16.03 6.68
CA PRO A 173 -15.79 17.15 7.58
C PRO A 173 -16.73 18.32 7.21
N VAL A 174 -17.26 19.00 8.22
CA VAL A 174 -18.04 20.23 8.08
C VAL A 174 -17.53 21.22 9.11
N TYR A 175 -17.05 22.36 8.65
CA TYR A 175 -16.59 23.46 9.47
C TYR A 175 -17.58 24.60 9.35
N GLU A 176 -18.03 25.15 10.48
CA GLU A 176 -18.99 26.24 10.56
C GLU A 176 -18.47 27.31 11.51
N GLU A 177 -18.18 28.47 10.99
CA GLU A 177 -17.82 29.64 11.81
C GLU A 177 -19.10 30.24 12.40
N ILE A 178 -19.23 30.16 13.73
CA ILE A 178 -20.38 30.72 14.45
C ILE A 178 -20.16 32.21 14.73
N SER A 179 -18.93 32.57 15.05
CA SER A 179 -18.53 33.97 15.33
C SER A 179 -17.05 34.11 14.99
N GLY A 180 -16.55 35.34 14.85
CA GLY A 180 -15.13 35.60 14.53
C GLY A 180 -14.12 35.01 15.54
N THR A 181 -14.56 34.30 16.57
CA THR A 181 -13.74 33.66 17.60
C THR A 181 -14.19 32.24 17.94
N THR A 182 -15.16 31.69 17.21
CA THR A 182 -15.74 30.38 17.52
C THR A 182 -16.00 29.56 16.24
N LEU A 183 -15.35 28.43 16.16
CA LEU A 183 -15.48 27.46 15.06
C LEU A 183 -16.18 26.21 15.58
N LYS A 184 -17.20 25.75 14.88
CA LYS A 184 -17.83 24.46 15.12
C LYS A 184 -17.35 23.46 14.07
N ILE A 185 -16.89 22.32 14.54
CA ILE A 185 -16.37 21.25 13.71
C ILE A 185 -17.27 20.04 13.86
N ASN A 186 -17.83 19.54 12.75
CA ASN A 186 -18.58 18.31 12.72
C ASN A 186 -17.91 17.36 11.73
N ILE A 187 -17.58 16.15 12.15
CA ILE A 187 -16.98 15.15 11.31
C ILE A 187 -17.80 13.86 11.37
N LYS A 188 -18.16 13.32 10.23
CA LYS A 188 -18.79 12.02 10.10
C LYS A 188 -17.79 11.06 9.47
N LEU A 189 -17.47 9.98 10.18
CA LEU A 189 -16.63 8.90 9.72
C LEU A 189 -17.50 7.68 9.44
N ILE A 190 -17.40 7.13 8.22
CA ILE A 190 -18.16 5.98 7.76
C ILE A 190 -17.19 4.85 7.41
N ALA A 191 -17.41 3.67 7.99
CA ALA A 191 -16.64 2.47 7.71
C ALA A 191 -17.26 1.69 6.53
N ASN A 192 -16.60 1.70 5.37
CA ASN A 192 -17.08 1.11 4.11
C ASN A 192 -16.54 -0.31 3.87
N PHE A 193 -16.50 -1.14 4.89
CA PHE A 193 -16.07 -2.53 4.76
C PHE A 193 -17.06 -3.48 5.42
N SER A 194 -16.85 -4.77 5.26
CA SER A 194 -17.76 -5.81 5.76
C SER A 194 -17.99 -5.71 7.27
N LYS A 195 -19.23 -5.92 7.71
CA LYS A 195 -19.61 -5.99 9.14
C LYS A 195 -18.89 -7.09 9.93
N GLN A 196 -18.30 -8.07 9.24
CA GLN A 196 -17.53 -9.15 9.87
C GLN A 196 -16.10 -8.71 10.26
N VAL A 197 -15.66 -7.57 9.73
CA VAL A 197 -14.33 -7.00 9.97
C VAL A 197 -14.46 -5.79 10.88
N ALA A 198 -13.47 -5.57 11.73
CA ALA A 198 -13.38 -4.39 12.55
C ALA A 198 -12.01 -3.75 12.38
N ALA A 199 -12.00 -2.45 12.18
CA ALA A 199 -10.80 -1.64 12.24
C ALA A 199 -10.43 -1.42 13.73
N GLN A 200 -9.12 -1.27 14.00
CA GLN A 200 -8.59 -1.15 15.35
C GLN A 200 -7.60 0.01 15.42
N ASN A 201 -7.70 0.76 16.52
CA ASN A 201 -6.80 1.87 16.83
C ASN A 201 -6.78 2.96 15.75
N GLU A 202 -7.97 3.39 15.27
CA GLU A 202 -8.08 4.55 14.40
C GLU A 202 -7.82 5.82 15.19
N GLU A 203 -6.99 6.67 14.62
CA GLU A 203 -6.66 7.99 15.14
C GLU A 203 -6.95 9.02 14.04
N LEU A 204 -7.82 9.99 14.36
CA LEU A 204 -8.06 11.15 13.52
C LEU A 204 -7.47 12.39 14.19
N LYS A 205 -6.52 13.01 13.53
CA LYS A 205 -5.97 14.31 13.91
C LYS A 205 -6.71 15.41 13.18
N ILE A 206 -7.44 16.22 13.92
CA ILE A 206 -8.27 17.29 13.40
C ILE A 206 -7.53 18.61 13.69
N PRO A 207 -7.00 19.31 12.67
CA PRO A 207 -6.30 20.54 12.88
C PRO A 207 -7.25 21.65 13.38
N VAL A 208 -6.76 22.47 14.28
CA VAL A 208 -7.47 23.63 14.81
C VAL A 208 -6.61 24.88 14.64
N PRO A 209 -7.22 26.10 14.66
CA PRO A 209 -6.46 27.34 14.55
C PRO A 209 -5.35 27.47 15.59
N PRO A 210 -4.19 28.08 15.23
CA PRO A 210 -3.02 28.17 16.10
C PRO A 210 -3.26 28.94 17.42
N ASN A 211 -4.23 29.85 17.44
CA ASN A 211 -4.61 30.62 18.61
C ASN A 211 -5.79 30.01 19.38
N THR A 212 -5.96 28.71 19.34
CA THR A 212 -7.02 28.00 20.05
C THR A 212 -6.83 28.13 21.57
N ALA A 213 -7.81 28.73 22.23
CA ALA A 213 -7.81 28.88 23.67
C ALA A 213 -8.51 27.72 24.39
N ASN A 214 -9.59 27.19 23.80
CA ASN A 214 -10.36 26.11 24.40
C ASN A 214 -11.03 25.24 23.33
N VAL A 215 -11.14 23.94 23.62
CA VAL A 215 -11.82 22.97 22.78
C VAL A 215 -12.81 22.18 23.63
N MET A 216 -14.05 22.11 23.17
CA MET A 216 -15.11 21.31 23.80
C MET A 216 -15.55 20.19 22.85
N PRO A 217 -14.88 19.00 22.89
CA PRO A 217 -15.24 17.89 22.03
C PRO A 217 -16.48 17.17 22.57
N LYS A 218 -17.36 16.74 21.66
CA LYS A 218 -18.48 15.84 21.91
C LYS A 218 -18.39 14.68 20.93
N VAL A 219 -18.16 13.49 21.41
CA VAL A 219 -18.02 12.28 20.60
C VAL A 219 -19.10 11.27 20.93
N ALA A 220 -19.65 10.63 19.90
CA ALA A 220 -20.57 9.51 20.07
C ALA A 220 -19.84 8.22 20.44
N SER A 221 -18.59 8.08 20.04
CA SER A 221 -17.74 6.91 20.30
C SER A 221 -16.27 7.34 20.36
N GLY A 222 -15.47 6.62 21.15
CA GLY A 222 -14.05 6.90 21.32
C GLY A 222 -13.76 8.02 22.33
N THR A 223 -12.55 8.54 22.27
CA THR A 223 -12.07 9.64 23.12
C THR A 223 -11.46 10.72 22.25
N ALA A 224 -11.75 11.97 22.54
CA ALA A 224 -11.17 13.12 21.84
C ALA A 224 -10.47 14.03 22.84
N THR A 225 -9.21 14.34 22.59
CA THR A 225 -8.37 15.18 23.43
C THR A 225 -7.72 16.28 22.60
N TYR A 226 -7.63 17.47 23.15
CA TYR A 226 -6.92 18.57 22.52
C TYR A 226 -5.42 18.48 22.82
N ASN A 227 -4.61 18.44 21.76
CA ASN A 227 -3.16 18.46 21.80
C ASN A 227 -2.69 19.88 21.42
N SER A 228 -2.28 20.66 22.41
CA SER A 228 -1.83 22.03 22.19
C SER A 228 -0.45 22.13 21.52
N ALA A 229 0.37 21.08 21.60
CA ALA A 229 1.69 21.06 20.96
C ALA A 229 1.58 20.92 19.44
N ASP A 230 0.70 20.03 18.99
CA ASP A 230 0.45 19.78 17.56
C ASP A 230 -0.67 20.67 17.00
N GLN A 231 -1.41 21.37 17.86
CA GLN A 231 -2.59 22.15 17.49
C GLN A 231 -3.66 21.31 16.81
N THR A 232 -3.89 20.12 17.35
CA THR A 232 -4.86 19.15 16.83
C THR A 232 -5.81 18.70 17.92
N ILE A 233 -6.99 18.24 17.50
CA ILE A 233 -7.85 17.41 18.32
C ILE A 233 -7.61 15.97 17.90
N ASP A 234 -7.08 15.16 18.81
CA ASP A 234 -6.79 13.76 18.56
C ASP A 234 -8.00 12.92 18.96
N TRP A 235 -8.75 12.43 17.98
CA TRP A 235 -9.91 11.58 18.19
C TRP A 235 -9.54 10.13 17.94
N VAL A 236 -9.54 9.33 19.01
CA VAL A 236 -9.13 7.93 19.00
C VAL A 236 -10.33 7.00 19.13
N LEU A 237 -10.45 6.08 18.20
CA LEU A 237 -11.45 5.01 18.17
C LEU A 237 -10.75 3.66 18.34
N ARG A 238 -11.00 2.97 19.45
CA ARG A 238 -10.33 1.67 19.71
C ARG A 238 -10.79 0.56 18.78
N LYS A 239 -12.05 0.60 18.38
CA LYS A 239 -12.65 -0.40 17.50
C LYS A 239 -13.80 0.22 16.71
N LEU A 240 -13.77 0.06 15.39
CA LEU A 240 -14.83 0.49 14.49
C LEU A 240 -15.25 -0.69 13.60
N THR A 241 -16.47 -1.15 13.75
CA THR A 241 -17.01 -2.27 12.95
C THR A 241 -17.46 -1.77 11.57
N GLY A 242 -17.27 -2.59 10.55
CA GLY A 242 -17.68 -2.25 9.20
C GLY A 242 -19.17 -1.93 9.10
N GLY A 243 -19.51 -0.97 8.24
CA GLY A 243 -20.85 -0.43 8.08
C GLY A 243 -21.34 0.50 9.19
N MET A 244 -20.52 0.78 10.19
CA MET A 244 -20.84 1.76 11.25
C MET A 244 -20.52 3.19 10.79
N GLU A 245 -21.30 4.11 11.32
CA GLU A 245 -21.10 5.56 11.22
C GLU A 245 -20.86 6.12 12.61
N VAL A 246 -19.81 6.92 12.77
CA VAL A 246 -19.50 7.62 14.02
C VAL A 246 -19.34 9.11 13.76
N THR A 247 -19.70 9.92 14.72
CA THR A 247 -19.68 11.37 14.60
C THR A 247 -18.85 12.00 15.70
N PHE A 248 -18.11 12.99 15.30
CA PHE A 248 -17.44 13.96 16.16
C PHE A 248 -18.13 15.29 16.00
N ALA A 249 -18.37 15.99 17.09
CA ALA A 249 -18.75 17.39 17.12
C ALA A 249 -17.83 18.12 18.10
N GLY A 250 -17.31 19.26 17.72
CA GLY A 250 -16.43 20.07 18.56
C GLY A 250 -16.73 21.54 18.40
N THR A 251 -16.60 22.27 19.51
CA THR A 251 -16.60 23.74 19.50
C THR A 251 -15.21 24.19 19.90
N VAL A 252 -14.59 24.99 19.06
CA VAL A 252 -13.25 25.54 19.22
C VAL A 252 -13.36 27.03 19.41
N SER A 253 -12.83 27.55 20.51
CA SER A 253 -12.73 28.99 20.78
C SER A 253 -11.30 29.45 20.57
N TYR A 254 -11.08 30.46 19.75
CA TYR A 254 -9.76 31.00 19.43
C TYR A 254 -9.72 32.54 19.55
N THR A 255 -8.53 33.07 19.74
CA THR A 255 -8.32 34.53 19.85
C THR A 255 -7.76 35.05 18.53
N HIS A 256 -8.52 35.92 17.84
CA HIS A 256 -8.17 36.64 16.61
C HIS A 256 -7.32 35.91 15.59
N LEU A 257 -7.96 35.34 14.56
CA LEU A 257 -7.31 35.16 13.27
C LEU A 257 -7.34 36.50 12.54
N ARG A 258 -6.17 37.01 12.11
CA ARG A 258 -6.12 38.09 11.12
C ARG A 258 -6.72 37.54 9.81
N ALA A 259 -7.50 38.34 9.11
CA ALA A 259 -8.28 38.00 7.92
C ALA A 259 -7.48 37.37 6.74
N HIS A 260 -6.17 37.19 6.83
CA HIS A 260 -5.31 36.59 5.85
C HIS A 260 -5.03 35.08 6.06
N GLU A 261 -5.40 34.48 7.19
CA GLU A 261 -5.09 33.09 7.50
C GLU A 261 -6.30 32.15 7.34
N THR A 262 -7.50 32.68 7.10
CA THR A 262 -8.74 31.88 6.94
C THR A 262 -8.80 31.08 5.64
N ASP A 263 -8.06 31.46 4.60
CA ASP A 263 -8.05 30.75 3.31
C ASP A 263 -7.24 29.43 3.33
N GLN A 264 -6.47 29.17 4.39
CA GLN A 264 -5.65 27.93 4.48
C GLN A 264 -6.39 26.75 5.15
N TYR A 265 -7.54 26.99 5.82
CA TYR A 265 -8.24 25.98 6.60
C TYR A 265 -9.65 25.64 6.09
N LEU A 266 -10.06 26.24 4.97
CA LEU A 266 -11.35 25.97 4.29
C LEU A 266 -11.17 25.12 3.03
#